data_335036ae435af26a3d496b60fcf810ce
#
_entry.id   335036ae435af26a3d496b60fcf810ce
#
_cell.length_a   1.000
_cell.length_b   1.000
_cell.length_c   1.000
_cell.angle_alpha   90.00
_cell.angle_beta   90.00
_cell.angle_gamma   90.00
#
_symmetry.space_group_name_H-M   'P 1'
#
loop_
_entity.id
_entity.type
_entity.pdbx_description
1 polymer ?
#
loop_
_entity_poly.entity_id
_entity_poly.type
_entity_poly.pdbx_seq_one_letter_code
_entity_poly.pdbx_strand_id
1 'polypeptide(L)'
;MLKQIAKFFYNLLPLKKYLFFLVRKLFLPTQNLYQHLTFKGIFKVPVGNKKIKIFHTGTILENQLFWKGLEGYEPNSLKIWLKLSEMSNIIFDLGANNGIYSLLAKSKNPASTVHAFEPVERIYKLLKKNVSINDFDITCHNKAISNTDGMGFFFDDDEEITTSVNVNMSLSEAASYKGVDEETLHRVETEIITLDTFIKEGNIPKIDLMKIDVELHEPEVFDGFAENLKKFKPVLIIEIIRDYVGASLHEKLSGLGYNYFFINEPYGGVDHPIKGEAYQKVDTLTGGRYGNYLFCSNDIVDELKLV
;
A
#
# COMPACT_ATOMS: atom_id res chain seq x y z
N MET A 1 -27.93 11.25 18.67
CA MET A 1 -28.81 12.25 18.02
C MET A 1 -28.04 13.51 17.59
N LEU A 2 -27.46 14.32 18.48
CA LEU A 2 -26.69 15.54 18.07
C LEU A 2 -25.54 15.26 17.08
N LYS A 3 -24.74 14.19 17.27
CA LYS A 3 -23.68 13.80 16.32
C LYS A 3 -24.21 13.42 14.94
N GLN A 4 -25.35 12.74 14.87
CA GLN A 4 -26.00 12.36 13.60
C GLN A 4 -26.57 13.57 12.86
N ILE A 5 -27.16 14.52 13.59
CA ILE A 5 -27.64 15.78 13.04
C ILE A 5 -26.48 16.62 12.52
N ALA A 6 -25.39 16.73 13.27
CA ALA A 6 -24.17 17.41 12.83
C ALA A 6 -23.56 16.74 11.58
N LYS A 7 -23.48 15.40 11.52
CA LYS A 7 -23.03 14.64 10.36
C LYS A 7 -23.92 14.86 9.15
N PHE A 8 -25.25 14.94 9.34
CA PHE A 8 -26.22 15.23 8.28
C PHE A 8 -25.98 16.62 7.68
N PHE A 9 -25.92 17.68 8.52
CA PHE A 9 -25.64 19.03 8.04
C PHE A 9 -24.24 19.17 7.44
N TYR A 10 -23.24 18.50 8.01
CA TYR A 10 -21.88 18.44 7.44
C TYR A 10 -21.88 17.84 6.03
N ASN A 11 -22.66 16.78 5.79
CA ASN A 11 -22.75 16.15 4.46
C ASN A 11 -23.52 17.01 3.44
N LEU A 12 -24.42 17.88 3.90
CA LEU A 12 -25.16 18.82 3.07
C LEU A 12 -24.37 20.08 2.70
N LEU A 13 -23.20 20.34 3.33
CA LEU A 13 -22.39 21.51 2.99
C LEU A 13 -21.93 21.42 1.53
N PRO A 14 -22.51 22.21 0.61
CA PRO A 14 -21.98 22.32 -0.73
C PRO A 14 -20.60 22.96 -0.64
N LEU A 15 -19.67 22.57 -1.51
CA LEU A 15 -18.37 23.22 -1.61
C LEU A 15 -17.40 23.00 -0.43
N LYS A 16 -17.66 22.04 0.51
CA LYS A 16 -16.75 21.75 1.63
C LYS A 16 -15.31 21.49 1.18
N LYS A 17 -15.13 20.90 -0.01
CA LYS A 17 -13.83 20.74 -0.65
C LYS A 17 -13.06 22.07 -0.73
N TYR A 18 -13.69 23.14 -1.22
CA TYR A 18 -13.05 24.45 -1.38
C TYR A 18 -12.76 25.10 -0.04
N LEU A 19 -13.64 24.92 0.94
CA LEU A 19 -13.40 25.35 2.31
C LEU A 19 -12.15 24.67 2.89
N PHE A 20 -12.02 23.35 2.72
CA PHE A 20 -10.85 22.63 3.23
C PHE A 20 -9.55 22.98 2.49
N PHE A 21 -9.62 23.27 1.19
CA PHE A 21 -8.49 23.84 0.47
C PHE A 21 -8.06 25.21 1.03
N LEU A 22 -9.00 26.04 1.44
CA LEU A 22 -8.69 27.30 2.07
C LEU A 22 -8.11 27.11 3.48
N VAL A 23 -8.76 26.28 4.31
CA VAL A 23 -8.27 25.95 5.66
C VAL A 23 -6.85 25.42 5.62
N ARG A 24 -6.56 24.45 4.74
CA ARG A 24 -5.22 23.85 4.58
C ARG A 24 -4.14 24.89 4.24
N LYS A 25 -4.49 25.99 3.56
CA LYS A 25 -3.55 27.08 3.26
C LYS A 25 -3.26 27.95 4.47
N LEU A 26 -4.21 28.07 5.40
CA LEU A 26 -4.12 28.96 6.55
C LEU A 26 -3.48 28.28 7.77
N PHE A 27 -3.86 27.04 8.03
CA PHE A 27 -3.31 26.23 9.11
C PHE A 27 -3.56 24.73 8.89
N LEU A 28 -2.76 23.89 9.52
CA LEU A 28 -2.95 22.45 9.54
C LEU A 28 -3.72 22.06 10.81
N PRO A 29 -4.95 21.54 10.71
CA PRO A 29 -5.68 21.05 11.86
C PRO A 29 -4.96 19.87 12.53
N THR A 30 -5.22 19.65 13.81
CA THR A 30 -4.72 18.44 14.51
C THR A 30 -5.32 17.18 13.89
N GLN A 31 -4.65 16.05 14.06
CA GLN A 31 -5.09 14.76 13.51
C GLN A 31 -6.51 14.39 13.97
N ASN A 32 -6.80 14.60 15.26
CA ASN A 32 -8.14 14.37 15.84
C ASN A 32 -9.23 15.17 15.15
N LEU A 33 -8.89 16.32 14.55
CA LEU A 33 -9.85 17.16 13.84
C LEU A 33 -9.89 16.79 12.34
N TYR A 34 -8.75 16.76 11.66
CA TYR A 34 -8.77 16.58 10.20
C TYR A 34 -9.25 15.19 9.76
N GLN A 35 -9.08 14.14 10.58
CA GLN A 35 -9.61 12.80 10.27
C GLN A 35 -11.12 12.78 10.01
N HIS A 36 -11.85 13.76 10.54
CA HIS A 36 -13.29 13.92 10.30
C HIS A 36 -13.62 14.91 9.18
N LEU A 37 -12.63 15.65 8.67
CA LEU A 37 -12.82 16.65 7.61
C LEU A 37 -12.58 16.01 6.24
N THR A 38 -13.56 15.24 5.76
CA THR A 38 -13.51 14.50 4.50
C THR A 38 -14.41 15.13 3.42
N PHE A 39 -14.08 14.88 2.16
CA PHE A 39 -14.88 15.30 1.00
C PHE A 39 -14.78 14.24 -0.11
N LYS A 40 -15.65 14.32 -1.12
CA LYS A 40 -15.48 13.53 -2.36
C LYS A 40 -14.98 14.44 -3.49
N GLY A 41 -13.90 14.02 -4.18
CA GLY A 41 -13.36 14.75 -5.33
C GLY A 41 -11.85 14.68 -5.48
N ILE A 42 -11.34 15.26 -6.56
CA ILE A 42 -9.91 15.22 -6.91
C ILE A 42 -9.14 16.29 -6.13
N PHE A 43 -7.99 15.90 -5.57
CA PHE A 43 -6.98 16.82 -5.05
C PHE A 43 -5.61 16.50 -5.62
N LYS A 44 -4.63 17.37 -5.39
CA LYS A 44 -3.25 17.21 -5.87
C LYS A 44 -2.30 17.05 -4.70
N VAL A 45 -1.39 16.07 -4.83
CA VAL A 45 -0.27 15.83 -3.91
C VAL A 45 1.02 16.21 -4.60
N PRO A 46 1.85 17.09 -4.03
CA PRO A 46 3.17 17.42 -4.57
C PRO A 46 4.11 16.22 -4.49
N VAL A 47 4.89 15.98 -5.56
CA VAL A 47 5.93 14.94 -5.66
C VAL A 47 7.16 15.59 -6.29
N GLY A 48 8.03 16.15 -5.47
CA GLY A 48 9.12 17.00 -5.95
C GLY A 48 8.59 18.19 -6.75
N ASN A 49 9.04 18.33 -8.00
CA ASN A 49 8.58 19.38 -8.93
C ASN A 49 7.29 19.02 -9.70
N LYS A 50 6.77 17.80 -9.52
CA LYS A 50 5.54 17.31 -10.14
C LYS A 50 4.38 17.26 -9.13
N LYS A 51 3.20 16.88 -9.60
CA LYS A 51 2.01 16.66 -8.75
C LYS A 51 1.24 15.47 -9.30
N ILE A 52 0.85 14.56 -8.42
CA ILE A 52 -0.13 13.52 -8.74
C ILE A 52 -1.52 13.97 -8.30
N LYS A 53 -2.55 13.43 -8.94
CA LYS A 53 -3.96 13.65 -8.61
C LYS A 53 -4.50 12.39 -7.93
N ILE A 54 -5.22 12.57 -6.83
CA ILE A 54 -5.89 11.51 -6.09
C ILE A 54 -7.37 11.84 -6.00
N PHE A 55 -8.22 10.85 -6.21
CA PHE A 55 -9.64 10.97 -5.96
C PHE A 55 -9.93 10.62 -4.51
N HIS A 56 -10.37 11.60 -3.74
CA HIS A 56 -10.74 11.44 -2.33
C HIS A 56 -12.13 10.83 -2.22
N THR A 57 -12.25 9.66 -1.59
CA THR A 57 -13.52 8.98 -1.30
C THR A 57 -13.95 9.20 0.15
N GLY A 58 -13.02 9.49 1.04
CA GLY A 58 -13.25 9.67 2.48
C GLY A 58 -12.38 8.77 3.35
N THR A 59 -11.48 7.96 2.76
CA THR A 59 -10.59 7.06 3.50
C THR A 59 -9.54 7.82 4.30
N ILE A 60 -8.98 7.16 5.30
CA ILE A 60 -7.93 7.72 6.18
C ILE A 60 -6.70 8.09 5.35
N LEU A 61 -6.26 7.20 4.46
CA LEU A 61 -5.09 7.39 3.60
C LEU A 61 -5.23 8.67 2.76
N GLU A 62 -6.32 8.80 2.03
CA GLU A 62 -6.56 9.96 1.17
C GLU A 62 -6.67 11.25 1.98
N ASN A 63 -7.25 11.17 3.17
CA ASN A 63 -7.38 12.30 4.06
C ASN A 63 -6.02 12.75 4.59
N GLN A 64 -5.15 11.82 4.98
CA GLN A 64 -3.77 12.10 5.38
C GLN A 64 -2.99 12.75 4.24
N LEU A 65 -3.06 12.19 3.03
CA LEU A 65 -2.44 12.76 1.83
C LEU A 65 -2.98 14.16 1.49
N PHE A 66 -4.28 14.39 1.69
CA PHE A 66 -4.87 15.71 1.46
C PHE A 66 -4.31 16.74 2.44
N TRP A 67 -4.28 16.45 3.72
CA TRP A 67 -3.88 17.42 4.74
C TRP A 67 -2.37 17.63 4.85
N LYS A 68 -1.58 16.57 4.78
CA LYS A 68 -0.13 16.60 5.02
C LYS A 68 0.74 16.30 3.78
N GLY A 69 0.13 15.98 2.63
CA GLY A 69 0.89 15.51 1.48
C GLY A 69 1.52 14.14 1.76
N LEU A 70 2.69 13.87 1.18
CA LEU A 70 3.42 12.61 1.37
C LEU A 70 3.88 12.41 2.83
N GLU A 71 4.05 13.49 3.58
CA GLU A 71 4.37 13.42 5.02
C GLU A 71 3.19 12.91 5.87
N GLY A 72 2.01 12.77 5.27
CA GLY A 72 0.80 12.31 5.92
C GLY A 72 0.63 10.81 5.97
N TYR A 73 1.29 10.06 5.11
CA TYR A 73 1.14 8.61 4.97
C TYR A 73 2.49 7.97 4.68
N GLU A 74 2.95 7.08 5.53
CA GLU A 74 4.20 6.30 5.39
C GLU A 74 5.39 7.08 4.80
N PRO A 75 5.76 8.25 5.36
CA PRO A 75 6.67 9.17 4.69
C PRO A 75 8.05 8.59 4.41
N ASN A 76 8.58 7.71 5.27
CA ASN A 76 9.88 7.10 5.06
C ASN A 76 9.81 5.97 4.03
N SER A 77 8.74 5.17 4.02
CA SER A 77 8.48 4.17 2.97
C SER A 77 8.29 4.86 1.61
N LEU A 78 7.48 5.91 1.53
CA LEU A 78 7.27 6.65 0.28
C LEU A 78 8.54 7.36 -0.19
N LYS A 79 9.37 7.86 0.71
CA LYS A 79 10.64 8.50 0.36
C LYS A 79 11.64 7.52 -0.26
N ILE A 80 11.79 6.33 0.34
CA ILE A 80 12.69 5.31 -0.22
C ILE A 80 12.11 4.71 -1.50
N TRP A 81 10.77 4.51 -1.58
CA TRP A 81 10.10 4.06 -2.78
C TRP A 81 10.34 4.96 -3.98
N LEU A 82 10.25 6.29 -3.80
CA LEU A 82 10.55 7.25 -4.85
C LEU A 82 11.98 7.15 -5.38
N LYS A 83 12.97 6.94 -4.49
CA LYS A 83 14.36 6.74 -4.89
C LYS A 83 14.55 5.45 -5.67
N LEU A 84 13.98 4.34 -5.16
CA LEU A 84 14.04 3.04 -5.82
C LEU A 84 13.32 3.04 -7.17
N SER A 85 12.17 3.70 -7.27
CA SER A 85 11.42 3.82 -8.52
C SER A 85 12.21 4.54 -9.63
N GLU A 86 13.07 5.49 -9.26
CA GLU A 86 13.90 6.23 -10.23
C GLU A 86 14.88 5.33 -10.96
N MET A 87 15.36 4.27 -10.31
CA MET A 87 16.34 3.31 -10.82
C MET A 87 15.73 1.98 -11.29
N SER A 88 14.40 1.82 -11.25
CA SER A 88 13.67 0.59 -11.57
C SER A 88 12.91 0.71 -12.88
N ASN A 89 13.04 -0.29 -13.76
CA ASN A 89 12.34 -0.33 -15.05
C ASN A 89 11.02 -1.09 -14.98
N ILE A 90 10.96 -2.20 -14.23
CA ILE A 90 9.75 -3.02 -14.06
C ILE A 90 9.40 -3.08 -12.58
N ILE A 91 8.23 -2.53 -12.24
CA ILE A 91 7.78 -2.28 -10.88
C ILE A 91 6.43 -2.98 -10.66
N PHE A 92 6.34 -3.73 -9.57
CA PHE A 92 5.11 -4.40 -9.17
C PHE A 92 4.60 -3.81 -7.84
N ASP A 93 3.27 -3.62 -7.76
CA ASP A 93 2.56 -3.09 -6.59
C ASP A 93 1.43 -4.08 -6.26
N LEU A 94 1.68 -4.96 -5.27
CA LEU A 94 0.78 -6.02 -4.84
C LEU A 94 -0.02 -5.55 -3.64
N GLY A 95 -1.35 -5.54 -3.75
CA GLY A 95 -2.25 -4.88 -2.81
C GLY A 95 -2.23 -3.36 -3.04
N ALA A 96 -2.33 -2.94 -4.30
CA ALA A 96 -2.11 -1.56 -4.70
C ALA A 96 -3.11 -0.56 -4.10
N ASN A 97 -4.22 -1.02 -3.57
CA ASN A 97 -5.24 -0.18 -2.95
C ASN A 97 -5.67 0.96 -3.91
N ASN A 98 -5.66 2.20 -3.49
CA ASN A 98 -5.97 3.36 -4.33
C ASN A 98 -4.84 3.74 -5.32
N GLY A 99 -3.72 3.02 -5.32
CA GLY A 99 -2.61 3.14 -6.26
C GLY A 99 -1.53 4.14 -5.87
N ILE A 100 -1.42 4.56 -4.61
CA ILE A 100 -0.44 5.59 -4.21
C ILE A 100 0.99 5.20 -4.59
N TYR A 101 1.44 3.97 -4.31
CA TYR A 101 2.76 3.48 -4.65
C TYR A 101 2.98 3.43 -6.17
N SER A 102 2.03 2.88 -6.93
CA SER A 102 2.06 2.83 -8.40
C SER A 102 2.12 4.22 -9.03
N LEU A 103 1.30 5.18 -8.56
CA LEU A 103 1.28 6.55 -9.07
C LEU A 103 2.58 7.29 -8.79
N LEU A 104 3.16 7.09 -7.61
CA LEU A 104 4.45 7.67 -7.24
C LEU A 104 5.58 7.11 -8.11
N ALA A 105 5.61 5.79 -8.33
CA ALA A 105 6.58 5.14 -9.20
C ALA A 105 6.53 5.73 -10.62
N LYS A 106 5.34 5.76 -11.23
CA LYS A 106 5.16 6.28 -12.58
C LYS A 106 5.44 7.78 -12.69
N SER A 107 5.07 8.57 -11.68
CA SER A 107 5.40 9.99 -11.59
C SER A 107 6.91 10.21 -11.55
N LYS A 108 7.65 9.38 -10.80
CA LYS A 108 9.10 9.51 -10.62
C LYS A 108 9.86 9.00 -11.84
N ASN A 109 9.47 7.83 -12.37
CA ASN A 109 10.05 7.23 -13.58
C ASN A 109 8.96 6.97 -14.64
N PRO A 110 8.67 7.94 -15.52
CA PRO A 110 7.65 7.79 -16.56
C PRO A 110 7.95 6.67 -17.58
N ALA A 111 9.22 6.25 -17.71
CA ALA A 111 9.62 5.18 -18.61
C ALA A 111 9.40 3.78 -18.02
N SER A 112 9.20 3.65 -16.70
CA SER A 112 9.00 2.35 -16.06
C SER A 112 7.71 1.69 -16.51
N THR A 113 7.73 0.35 -16.56
CA THR A 113 6.52 -0.49 -16.67
C THR A 113 6.02 -0.77 -15.25
N VAL A 114 4.78 -0.39 -14.95
CA VAL A 114 4.19 -0.57 -13.63
C VAL A 114 2.99 -1.50 -13.73
N HIS A 115 2.98 -2.57 -12.94
CA HIS A 115 1.87 -3.49 -12.76
C HIS A 115 1.32 -3.33 -11.34
N ALA A 116 0.03 -3.02 -11.22
CA ALA A 116 -0.67 -2.82 -9.96
C ALA A 116 -1.77 -3.88 -9.79
N PHE A 117 -1.77 -4.60 -8.68
CA PHE A 117 -2.71 -5.68 -8.39
C PHE A 117 -3.60 -5.30 -7.21
N GLU A 118 -4.91 -5.35 -7.42
CA GLU A 118 -5.90 -5.06 -6.38
C GLU A 118 -7.10 -6.00 -6.57
N PRO A 119 -7.32 -6.97 -5.66
CA PRO A 119 -8.37 -7.96 -5.83
C PRO A 119 -9.78 -7.42 -5.59
N VAL A 120 -9.94 -6.40 -4.75
CA VAL A 120 -11.25 -5.88 -4.36
C VAL A 120 -11.80 -4.98 -5.47
N GLU A 121 -12.84 -5.40 -6.16
CA GLU A 121 -13.39 -4.73 -7.35
C GLU A 121 -13.71 -3.24 -7.12
N ARG A 122 -14.28 -2.86 -5.97
CA ARG A 122 -14.59 -1.46 -5.66
C ARG A 122 -13.33 -0.59 -5.49
N ILE A 123 -12.27 -1.18 -4.90
CA ILE A 123 -10.96 -0.52 -4.70
C ILE A 123 -10.20 -0.50 -6.03
N TYR A 124 -10.24 -1.58 -6.79
CA TYR A 124 -9.70 -1.64 -8.15
C TYR A 124 -10.28 -0.56 -9.08
N LYS A 125 -11.59 -0.29 -8.99
CA LYS A 125 -12.21 0.83 -9.71
C LYS A 125 -11.64 2.19 -9.30
N LEU A 126 -11.34 2.35 -8.01
CA LEU A 126 -10.69 3.56 -7.50
C LEU A 126 -9.24 3.68 -7.99
N LEU A 127 -8.47 2.58 -7.94
CA LEU A 127 -7.13 2.48 -8.53
C LEU A 127 -7.14 2.93 -9.99
N LYS A 128 -7.98 2.31 -10.83
CA LYS A 128 -8.13 2.67 -12.25
C LYS A 128 -8.51 4.14 -12.45
N LYS A 129 -9.40 4.66 -11.60
CA LYS A 129 -9.77 6.07 -11.63
C LYS A 129 -8.57 6.97 -11.34
N ASN A 130 -7.78 6.64 -10.32
CA ASN A 130 -6.59 7.40 -9.96
C ASN A 130 -5.52 7.34 -11.06
N VAL A 131 -5.32 6.21 -11.70
CA VAL A 131 -4.45 6.06 -12.87
C VAL A 131 -4.93 6.95 -14.02
N SER A 132 -6.22 6.85 -14.37
CA SER A 132 -6.83 7.61 -15.48
C SER A 132 -6.76 9.13 -15.30
N ILE A 133 -7.06 9.65 -14.10
CA ILE A 133 -7.02 11.11 -13.88
C ILE A 133 -5.61 11.70 -13.92
N ASN A 134 -4.57 10.84 -13.79
CA ASN A 134 -3.17 11.24 -13.94
C ASN A 134 -2.64 11.06 -15.36
N ASP A 135 -3.39 10.41 -16.24
CA ASP A 135 -2.95 10.05 -17.59
C ASP A 135 -1.65 9.21 -17.57
N PHE A 136 -1.60 8.23 -16.62
CA PHE A 136 -0.45 7.35 -16.46
C PHE A 136 -0.68 6.00 -17.13
N ASP A 137 0.36 5.50 -17.78
CA ASP A 137 0.42 4.14 -18.32
C ASP A 137 0.83 3.16 -17.21
N ILE A 138 -0.16 2.70 -16.44
CA ILE A 138 -0.05 1.69 -15.39
C ILE A 138 -1.03 0.58 -15.72
N THR A 139 -0.53 -0.66 -15.79
CA THR A 139 -1.37 -1.82 -16.01
C THR A 139 -1.97 -2.28 -14.69
N CYS A 140 -3.29 -2.11 -14.55
CA CYS A 140 -4.02 -2.51 -13.35
C CYS A 140 -4.66 -3.89 -13.55
N HIS A 141 -4.51 -4.77 -12.56
CA HIS A 141 -5.03 -6.13 -12.54
C HIS A 141 -6.01 -6.32 -11.39
N ASN A 142 -7.24 -6.74 -11.68
CA ASN A 142 -8.21 -7.09 -10.65
C ASN A 142 -8.04 -8.57 -10.28
N LYS A 143 -6.95 -8.87 -9.61
CA LYS A 143 -6.53 -10.22 -9.20
C LYS A 143 -5.77 -10.14 -7.89
N ALA A 144 -5.83 -11.21 -7.10
CA ALA A 144 -4.90 -11.39 -5.99
C ALA A 144 -3.70 -12.24 -6.43
N ILE A 145 -2.55 -11.92 -5.86
CA ILE A 145 -1.35 -12.77 -6.00
C ILE A 145 -1.34 -13.77 -4.85
N SER A 146 -1.13 -15.05 -5.16
CA SER A 146 -1.23 -16.15 -4.21
C SER A 146 -0.26 -17.28 -4.54
N ASN A 147 -0.37 -18.43 -3.84
CA ASN A 147 0.42 -19.64 -4.05
C ASN A 147 -0.16 -20.60 -5.09
N THR A 148 -1.36 -20.33 -5.61
CA THR A 148 -2.06 -21.15 -6.62
C THR A 148 -2.74 -20.27 -7.64
N ASP A 149 -3.03 -20.85 -8.82
CA ASP A 149 -3.83 -20.18 -9.85
C ASP A 149 -5.29 -20.63 -9.75
N GLY A 150 -6.24 -19.75 -10.08
CA GLY A 150 -7.66 -20.07 -10.13
C GLY A 150 -8.56 -19.03 -9.47
N MET A 151 -9.46 -19.50 -8.62
CA MET A 151 -10.40 -18.64 -7.87
C MET A 151 -10.10 -18.73 -6.38
N GLY A 152 -9.97 -17.58 -5.77
CA GLY A 152 -9.93 -17.40 -4.32
C GLY A 152 -11.13 -16.61 -3.83
N PHE A 153 -11.15 -16.26 -2.56
CA PHE A 153 -12.19 -15.43 -1.98
C PHE A 153 -11.63 -14.58 -0.84
N PHE A 154 -12.34 -13.56 -0.48
CA PHE A 154 -12.14 -12.78 0.73
C PHE A 154 -13.50 -12.39 1.33
N PHE A 155 -13.49 -11.86 2.55
CA PHE A 155 -14.69 -11.34 3.19
C PHE A 155 -14.66 -9.81 3.20
N ASP A 156 -15.70 -9.18 2.63
CA ASP A 156 -15.87 -7.73 2.57
C ASP A 156 -17.12 -7.30 3.34
N ASP A 157 -17.12 -6.09 3.85
CA ASP A 157 -18.25 -5.48 4.57
C ASP A 157 -18.97 -4.40 3.75
N ASP A 158 -18.60 -4.22 2.47
CA ASP A 158 -19.11 -3.18 1.55
C ASP A 158 -18.95 -1.74 2.05
N GLU A 159 -18.31 -1.52 3.20
CA GLU A 159 -18.04 -0.16 3.64
C GLU A 159 -17.04 0.52 2.71
N GLU A 160 -17.42 1.67 2.14
CA GLU A 160 -16.55 2.47 1.24
C GLU A 160 -15.20 2.84 1.90
N ILE A 161 -15.08 2.67 3.21
CA ILE A 161 -13.98 3.20 4.03
C ILE A 161 -12.98 2.11 4.45
N THR A 162 -13.39 0.84 4.49
CA THR A 162 -12.50 -0.28 4.86
C THR A 162 -11.74 -0.78 3.65
N THR A 163 -10.43 -0.92 3.80
CA THR A 163 -9.52 -1.32 2.73
C THR A 163 -8.83 -2.65 3.01
N SER A 164 -8.90 -3.15 4.23
CA SER A 164 -8.20 -4.35 4.67
C SER A 164 -8.94 -5.62 4.24
N VAL A 165 -8.31 -6.41 3.40
CA VAL A 165 -8.87 -7.67 2.91
C VAL A 165 -7.76 -8.71 2.77
N ASN A 166 -7.93 -9.87 3.40
CA ASN A 166 -7.03 -11.00 3.24
C ASN A 166 -7.71 -12.09 2.38
N VAL A 167 -6.96 -12.63 1.44
CA VAL A 167 -7.44 -13.69 0.54
C VAL A 167 -7.45 -15.04 1.25
N ASN A 168 -8.54 -15.79 1.11
CA ASN A 168 -8.75 -17.12 1.68
C ASN A 168 -8.72 -17.23 3.22
N MET A 169 -8.83 -16.11 3.92
CA MET A 169 -9.01 -16.08 5.38
C MET A 169 -10.39 -16.66 5.77
N SER A 170 -10.49 -17.33 6.90
CA SER A 170 -11.77 -17.80 7.42
C SER A 170 -12.67 -16.63 7.85
N LEU A 171 -13.99 -16.83 7.89
CA LEU A 171 -14.95 -15.79 8.28
C LEU A 171 -14.66 -15.23 9.68
N SER A 172 -14.39 -16.12 10.65
CA SER A 172 -14.10 -15.71 12.02
C SER A 172 -12.79 -14.94 12.16
N GLU A 173 -11.75 -15.33 11.41
CA GLU A 173 -10.48 -14.59 11.37
C GLU A 173 -10.66 -13.23 10.71
N ALA A 174 -11.41 -13.15 9.58
CA ALA A 174 -11.70 -11.90 8.90
C ALA A 174 -12.50 -10.94 9.79
N ALA A 175 -13.52 -11.43 10.49
CA ALA A 175 -14.30 -10.63 11.43
C ALA A 175 -13.44 -10.10 12.59
N SER A 176 -12.62 -10.98 13.17
CA SER A 176 -11.68 -10.61 14.23
C SER A 176 -10.64 -9.58 13.75
N TYR A 177 -10.12 -9.76 12.55
CA TYR A 177 -9.13 -8.86 11.96
C TYR A 177 -9.70 -7.47 11.67
N LYS A 178 -10.90 -7.41 11.08
CA LYS A 178 -11.62 -6.15 10.80
C LYS A 178 -12.24 -5.52 12.05
N GLY A 179 -12.42 -6.28 13.13
CA GLY A 179 -13.10 -5.81 14.35
C GLY A 179 -14.60 -5.58 14.16
N VAL A 180 -15.25 -6.41 13.35
CA VAL A 180 -16.67 -6.35 13.01
C VAL A 180 -17.37 -7.68 13.32
N ASP A 181 -18.71 -7.69 13.33
CA ASP A 181 -19.49 -8.92 13.49
C ASP A 181 -19.47 -9.75 12.20
N GLU A 182 -19.40 -11.09 12.30
CA GLU A 182 -19.40 -12.01 11.15
C GLU A 182 -20.58 -11.79 10.21
N GLU A 183 -21.74 -11.43 10.77
CA GLU A 183 -22.98 -11.17 10.01
C GLU A 183 -22.89 -9.95 9.07
N THR A 184 -21.92 -9.06 9.30
CA THR A 184 -21.70 -7.89 8.44
C THR A 184 -20.80 -8.20 7.25
N LEU A 185 -20.18 -9.37 7.24
CA LEU A 185 -19.26 -9.79 6.20
C LEU A 185 -19.95 -10.70 5.18
N HIS A 186 -19.64 -10.48 3.91
CA HIS A 186 -20.05 -11.38 2.84
C HIS A 186 -18.84 -11.86 2.04
N ARG A 187 -18.96 -13.09 1.52
CA ARG A 187 -17.92 -13.71 0.72
C ARG A 187 -17.90 -13.12 -0.69
N VAL A 188 -16.74 -12.65 -1.11
CA VAL A 188 -16.47 -12.15 -2.47
C VAL A 188 -15.45 -13.04 -3.14
N GLU A 189 -15.75 -13.53 -4.34
CA GLU A 189 -14.81 -14.29 -5.14
C GLU A 189 -13.89 -13.36 -5.93
N THR A 190 -12.64 -13.79 -6.09
CA THR A 190 -11.63 -13.07 -6.86
C THR A 190 -10.75 -14.05 -7.64
N GLU A 191 -10.28 -13.63 -8.81
CA GLU A 191 -9.25 -14.39 -9.51
C GLU A 191 -7.93 -14.32 -8.76
N ILE A 192 -7.27 -15.46 -8.58
CA ILE A 192 -5.95 -15.58 -7.97
C ILE A 192 -4.96 -16.13 -8.99
N ILE A 193 -3.72 -15.66 -8.94
CA ILE A 193 -2.65 -16.11 -9.82
C ILE A 193 -1.31 -16.10 -9.06
N THR A 194 -0.44 -17.06 -9.38
CA THR A 194 0.93 -17.04 -8.88
C THR A 194 1.76 -16.02 -9.65
N LEU A 195 2.76 -15.41 -9.00
CA LEU A 195 3.69 -14.53 -9.70
C LEU A 195 4.48 -15.28 -10.79
N ASP A 196 4.86 -16.52 -10.53
CA ASP A 196 5.59 -17.31 -11.52
C ASP A 196 4.77 -17.57 -12.79
N THR A 197 3.46 -17.87 -12.67
CA THR A 197 2.54 -17.97 -13.80
C THR A 197 2.36 -16.62 -14.51
N PHE A 198 2.11 -15.55 -13.76
CA PHE A 198 1.94 -14.21 -14.33
C PHE A 198 3.17 -13.75 -15.12
N ILE A 199 4.37 -13.96 -14.58
CA ILE A 199 5.64 -13.65 -15.23
C ILE A 199 5.80 -14.43 -16.53
N LYS A 200 5.51 -15.73 -16.49
CA LYS A 200 5.60 -16.62 -17.65
C LYS A 200 4.64 -16.21 -18.75
N GLU A 201 3.36 -16.00 -18.43
CA GLU A 201 2.33 -15.61 -19.39
C GLU A 201 2.59 -14.23 -20.01
N GLY A 202 3.05 -13.28 -19.20
CA GLY A 202 3.40 -11.93 -19.62
C GLY A 202 4.77 -11.80 -20.28
N ASN A 203 5.57 -12.89 -20.35
CA ASN A 203 6.96 -12.87 -20.80
C ASN A 203 7.79 -11.77 -20.11
N ILE A 204 7.62 -11.60 -18.80
CA ILE A 204 8.26 -10.53 -18.02
C ILE A 204 9.72 -10.92 -17.78
N PRO A 205 10.68 -10.14 -18.29
CA PRO A 205 12.09 -10.54 -18.28
C PRO A 205 12.75 -10.42 -16.91
N LYS A 206 12.23 -9.51 -16.08
CA LYS A 206 12.76 -9.17 -14.74
C LYS A 206 11.73 -8.39 -13.96
N ILE A 207 11.84 -8.38 -12.64
CA ILE A 207 11.19 -7.40 -11.75
C ILE A 207 12.30 -6.72 -10.97
N ASP A 208 12.35 -5.38 -10.98
CA ASP A 208 13.39 -4.61 -10.30
C ASP A 208 12.96 -4.20 -8.89
N LEU A 209 11.70 -3.83 -8.72
CA LEU A 209 11.15 -3.31 -7.48
C LEU A 209 9.74 -3.82 -7.25
N MET A 210 9.43 -4.20 -6.02
CA MET A 210 8.11 -4.70 -5.64
C MET A 210 7.67 -4.14 -4.28
N LYS A 211 6.44 -3.60 -4.19
CA LYS A 211 5.71 -3.40 -2.94
C LYS A 211 4.82 -4.63 -2.73
N ILE A 212 4.80 -5.15 -1.52
CA ILE A 212 3.91 -6.25 -1.12
C ILE A 212 3.20 -5.83 0.16
N ASP A 213 1.88 -5.68 0.06
CA ASP A 213 0.99 -5.26 1.13
C ASP A 213 -0.36 -5.93 0.90
N VAL A 214 -0.42 -7.19 1.26
CA VAL A 214 -1.53 -8.11 0.93
C VAL A 214 -2.20 -8.65 2.19
N GLU A 215 -2.07 -7.92 3.31
CA GLU A 215 -2.85 -8.13 4.51
C GLU A 215 -2.73 -9.57 5.07
N LEU A 216 -1.52 -9.95 5.49
CA LEU A 216 -1.16 -11.26 6.04
C LEU A 216 -1.01 -12.42 5.01
N HIS A 217 -1.14 -12.14 3.72
CA HIS A 217 -1.01 -13.15 2.65
C HIS A 217 0.39 -13.16 1.98
N GLU A 218 1.36 -12.45 2.57
CA GLU A 218 2.73 -12.34 2.06
C GLU A 218 3.44 -13.71 1.93
N PRO A 219 3.29 -14.66 2.87
CA PRO A 219 3.89 -16.00 2.72
C PRO A 219 3.44 -16.73 1.46
N GLU A 220 2.15 -16.67 1.12
CA GLU A 220 1.56 -17.30 -0.06
C GLU A 220 2.02 -16.63 -1.35
N VAL A 221 2.19 -15.29 -1.33
CA VAL A 221 2.81 -14.57 -2.47
C VAL A 221 4.19 -15.13 -2.78
N PHE A 222 5.03 -15.36 -1.75
CA PHE A 222 6.37 -15.92 -1.94
C PHE A 222 6.37 -17.38 -2.33
N ASP A 223 5.39 -18.17 -1.91
CA ASP A 223 5.23 -19.55 -2.40
C ASP A 223 4.91 -19.57 -3.90
N GLY A 224 4.11 -18.62 -4.39
CA GLY A 224 3.81 -18.43 -5.80
C GLY A 224 4.88 -17.68 -6.61
N PHE A 225 6.01 -17.29 -5.98
CA PHE A 225 7.13 -16.58 -6.61
C PHE A 225 8.47 -17.33 -6.48
N ALA A 226 8.44 -18.60 -6.16
CA ALA A 226 9.62 -19.36 -5.73
C ALA A 226 10.71 -19.50 -6.82
N GLU A 227 10.34 -19.63 -8.09
CA GLU A 227 11.26 -19.78 -9.21
C GLU A 227 11.94 -18.46 -9.57
N ASN A 228 11.14 -17.42 -9.82
CA ASN A 228 11.63 -16.13 -10.31
C ASN A 228 12.20 -15.25 -9.20
N LEU A 229 11.85 -15.45 -7.94
CA LEU A 229 12.46 -14.75 -6.81
C LEU A 229 13.99 -14.93 -6.78
N LYS A 230 14.44 -16.18 -6.90
CA LYS A 230 15.89 -16.53 -6.91
C LYS A 230 16.61 -15.95 -8.12
N LYS A 231 15.93 -15.88 -9.25
CA LYS A 231 16.45 -15.38 -10.52
C LYS A 231 16.53 -13.86 -10.56
N PHE A 232 15.47 -13.18 -10.14
CA PHE A 232 15.33 -11.73 -10.29
C PHE A 232 15.88 -10.96 -9.10
N LYS A 233 15.67 -11.47 -7.89
CA LYS A 233 16.06 -10.83 -6.63
C LYS A 233 15.66 -9.34 -6.60
N PRO A 234 14.38 -9.01 -6.80
CA PRO A 234 13.94 -7.63 -6.83
C PRO A 234 14.20 -6.94 -5.48
N VAL A 235 14.32 -5.63 -5.48
CA VAL A 235 14.21 -4.87 -4.24
C VAL A 235 12.76 -4.94 -3.77
N LEU A 236 12.55 -5.22 -2.47
CA LEU A 236 11.21 -5.42 -1.92
C LEU A 236 10.93 -4.42 -0.80
N ILE A 237 9.72 -3.86 -0.80
CA ILE A 237 9.14 -3.22 0.38
C ILE A 237 7.92 -4.04 0.77
N ILE A 238 7.96 -4.64 1.96
CA ILE A 238 6.95 -5.58 2.44
C ILE A 238 6.38 -5.07 3.76
N GLU A 239 5.04 -5.05 3.89
CA GLU A 239 4.41 -4.82 5.17
C GLU A 239 4.38 -6.12 5.99
N ILE A 240 4.88 -6.08 7.23
CA ILE A 240 4.88 -7.22 8.16
C ILE A 240 4.18 -6.77 9.44
N ILE A 241 2.97 -7.30 9.67
CA ILE A 241 2.11 -6.91 10.79
C ILE A 241 1.87 -8.04 11.80
N ARG A 242 2.55 -9.19 11.63
CA ARG A 242 2.52 -10.32 12.57
C ARG A 242 3.83 -11.07 12.56
N ASP A 243 4.25 -11.56 13.70
CA ASP A 243 5.52 -12.29 13.85
C ASP A 243 5.56 -13.61 13.03
N TYR A 244 4.43 -14.31 12.88
CA TYR A 244 4.39 -15.53 12.08
C TYR A 244 4.63 -15.25 10.58
N VAL A 245 4.15 -14.12 10.06
CA VAL A 245 4.45 -13.67 8.69
C VAL A 245 5.95 -13.40 8.57
N GLY A 246 6.51 -12.62 9.50
CA GLY A 246 7.94 -12.33 9.52
C GLY A 246 8.80 -13.59 9.60
N ALA A 247 8.44 -14.57 10.44
CA ALA A 247 9.16 -15.85 10.54
C ALA A 247 9.14 -16.63 9.22
N SER A 248 7.96 -16.74 8.58
CA SER A 248 7.82 -17.40 7.28
C SER A 248 8.63 -16.71 6.18
N LEU A 249 8.57 -15.38 6.11
CA LEU A 249 9.35 -14.60 5.13
C LEU A 249 10.87 -14.73 5.37
N HIS A 250 11.30 -14.74 6.63
CA HIS A 250 12.70 -14.93 6.96
C HIS A 250 13.21 -16.29 6.46
N GLU A 251 12.44 -17.36 6.63
CA GLU A 251 12.76 -18.67 6.10
C GLU A 251 12.89 -18.67 4.57
N LYS A 252 11.89 -18.09 3.87
CA LYS A 252 11.83 -18.04 2.39
C LYS A 252 12.92 -17.19 1.76
N LEU A 253 13.32 -16.09 2.41
CA LEU A 253 14.32 -15.14 1.92
C LEU A 253 15.74 -15.45 2.40
N SER A 254 15.89 -16.35 3.38
CA SER A 254 17.19 -16.77 3.91
C SER A 254 18.09 -17.33 2.81
N GLY A 255 19.36 -16.95 2.83
CA GLY A 255 20.35 -17.39 1.84
C GLY A 255 20.25 -16.73 0.46
N LEU A 256 19.27 -15.86 0.20
CA LEU A 256 19.16 -15.14 -1.07
C LEU A 256 20.04 -13.87 -1.14
N GLY A 257 20.69 -13.50 -0.04
CA GLY A 257 21.63 -12.37 0.02
C GLY A 257 20.97 -11.01 0.23
N TYR A 258 19.76 -10.99 0.77
CA TYR A 258 19.08 -9.74 1.16
C TYR A 258 19.61 -9.20 2.49
N ASN A 259 19.76 -7.88 2.56
CA ASN A 259 19.79 -7.12 3.80
C ASN A 259 18.37 -6.71 4.16
N TYR A 260 18.05 -6.71 5.44
CA TYR A 260 16.74 -6.33 5.97
C TYR A 260 16.83 -5.01 6.72
N PHE A 261 15.96 -4.08 6.41
CA PHE A 261 15.84 -2.81 7.12
C PHE A 261 14.39 -2.60 7.54
N PHE A 262 14.16 -2.43 8.83
CA PHE A 262 12.88 -1.93 9.31
C PHE A 262 12.77 -0.45 8.97
N ILE A 263 11.65 -0.05 8.38
CA ILE A 263 11.37 1.35 8.03
C ILE A 263 10.63 1.98 9.21
N ASN A 264 11.32 2.85 9.93
CA ASN A 264 10.73 3.59 11.04
C ASN A 264 9.83 4.69 10.49
N GLU A 265 8.52 4.48 10.52
CA GLU A 265 7.58 5.55 10.19
C GLU A 265 7.36 6.48 11.39
N PRO A 266 7.20 7.81 11.18
CA PRO A 266 6.95 8.76 12.27
C PRO A 266 5.55 8.60 12.90
N TYR A 267 4.87 7.53 12.61
CA TYR A 267 3.56 7.15 13.14
C TYR A 267 3.66 5.96 14.09
N GLY A 268 4.08 6.22 15.31
CA GLY A 268 3.42 5.53 16.41
C GLY A 268 2.11 6.27 16.61
N GLY A 269 0.94 5.61 16.58
CA GLY A 269 -0.31 6.27 16.83
C GLY A 269 -0.18 7.22 18.01
N VAL A 270 -0.64 8.47 17.85
CA VAL A 270 -0.75 9.50 18.88
C VAL A 270 0.60 9.92 19.49
N ASP A 271 1.18 11.02 18.96
CA ASP A 271 2.13 11.92 19.63
C ASP A 271 3.53 11.42 20.03
N HIS A 272 3.99 10.25 19.56
CA HIS A 272 5.36 9.84 19.82
C HIS A 272 6.19 9.78 18.53
N PRO A 273 7.12 10.74 18.30
CA PRO A 273 8.12 10.56 17.26
C PRO A 273 8.93 9.30 17.56
N ILE A 274 9.01 8.38 16.62
CA ILE A 274 9.95 7.26 16.70
C ILE A 274 11.34 7.88 16.74
N LYS A 275 12.01 7.78 17.88
CA LYS A 275 13.41 8.18 18.02
C LYS A 275 14.28 7.08 17.43
N GLY A 276 14.93 7.33 16.32
CA GLY A 276 15.82 6.37 15.67
C GLY A 276 16.13 6.77 14.22
N GLU A 277 17.03 6.04 13.60
CA GLU A 277 17.29 6.16 12.17
C GLU A 277 16.06 5.75 11.37
N ALA A 278 15.80 6.41 10.24
CA ALA A 278 14.63 6.14 9.40
C ALA A 278 14.63 4.69 8.85
N TYR A 279 15.82 4.11 8.67
CA TYR A 279 16.00 2.75 8.15
C TYR A 279 16.95 1.99 9.06
N GLN A 280 16.40 1.11 9.89
CA GLN A 280 17.17 0.35 10.87
C GLN A 280 17.50 -1.04 10.34
N LYS A 281 18.78 -1.36 10.14
CA LYS A 281 19.20 -2.71 9.78
C LYS A 281 18.80 -3.70 10.87
N VAL A 282 18.26 -4.84 10.48
CA VAL A 282 17.80 -5.90 11.38
C VAL A 282 18.24 -7.26 10.87
N ASP A 283 18.46 -8.21 11.79
CA ASP A 283 18.87 -9.58 11.47
C ASP A 283 17.69 -10.54 11.47
N THR A 284 16.53 -10.11 11.99
CA THR A 284 15.30 -10.91 12.08
C THR A 284 14.07 -10.07 11.75
N LEU A 285 13.04 -10.73 11.23
CA LEU A 285 11.75 -10.16 10.88
C LEU A 285 10.67 -10.42 11.96
N THR A 286 11.09 -10.84 13.14
CA THR A 286 10.21 -11.12 14.30
C THR A 286 10.56 -10.21 15.47
N GLY A 287 9.80 -10.30 16.55
CA GLY A 287 10.06 -9.53 17.79
C GLY A 287 9.19 -8.30 17.94
N GLY A 288 7.97 -8.30 17.37
CA GLY A 288 6.94 -7.30 17.63
C GLY A 288 7.17 -5.95 16.93
N ARG A 289 8.03 -5.89 15.92
CA ARG A 289 8.16 -4.72 15.05
C ARG A 289 7.23 -4.90 13.85
N TYR A 290 6.18 -4.11 13.80
CA TYR A 290 5.16 -4.19 12.76
C TYR A 290 5.21 -2.94 11.87
N GLY A 291 5.16 -3.16 10.54
CA GLY A 291 5.24 -2.10 9.55
C GLY A 291 6.01 -2.50 8.31
N ASN A 292 6.46 -1.52 7.54
CA ASN A 292 7.19 -1.76 6.30
C ASN A 292 8.65 -2.14 6.56
N TYR A 293 9.13 -3.10 5.78
CA TYR A 293 10.53 -3.52 5.73
C TYR A 293 11.06 -3.39 4.31
N LEU A 294 12.29 -2.93 4.18
CA LEU A 294 13.05 -2.94 2.92
C LEU A 294 13.96 -4.17 2.89
N PHE A 295 13.94 -4.88 1.76
CA PHE A 295 14.82 -5.99 1.45
C PHE A 295 15.62 -5.64 0.20
N CYS A 296 16.93 -5.60 0.30
CA CYS A 296 17.79 -5.21 -0.82
C CYS A 296 19.18 -5.86 -0.77
N SER A 297 19.87 -5.87 -1.92
CA SER A 297 21.27 -6.30 -2.04
C SER A 297 22.24 -5.27 -1.45
N ASN A 298 23.51 -5.65 -1.28
CA ASN A 298 24.56 -4.73 -0.83
C ASN A 298 24.71 -3.52 -1.76
N ASP A 299 24.62 -3.72 -3.08
CA ASP A 299 24.75 -2.64 -4.05
C ASP A 299 23.69 -1.52 -3.82
N ILE A 300 22.47 -1.92 -3.46
CA ILE A 300 21.39 -0.97 -3.13
C ILE A 300 21.63 -0.29 -1.77
N VAL A 301 22.18 -1.03 -0.81
CA VAL A 301 22.57 -0.45 0.50
C VAL A 301 23.58 0.67 0.30
N ASP A 302 24.61 0.44 -0.53
CA ASP A 302 25.66 1.40 -0.84
C ASP A 302 25.12 2.61 -1.64
N GLU A 303 24.30 2.35 -2.68
CA GLU A 303 23.68 3.38 -3.52
C GLU A 303 22.78 4.32 -2.70
N LEU A 304 21.99 3.76 -1.78
CA LEU A 304 21.07 4.52 -0.93
C LEU A 304 21.72 5.08 0.34
N LYS A 305 22.97 4.68 0.64
CA LYS A 305 23.71 5.05 1.87
C LYS A 305 22.90 4.74 3.15
N LEU A 306 22.45 3.48 3.25
CA LEU A 306 21.59 3.03 4.35
C LEU A 306 22.37 2.66 5.62
N VAL A 307 23.70 2.57 5.56
CA VAL A 307 24.61 2.25 6.67
C VAL A 307 25.69 3.32 6.75
#